data_edd02e13a5c44bafc769171efacdb25e
#
_entry.id   edd02e13a5c44bafc769171efacdb25e
#
_cell.length_a   1.000
_cell.length_b   1.000
_cell.length_c   1.000
_cell.angle_alpha   90.00
_cell.angle_beta   90.00
_cell.angle_gamma   90.00
#
_symmetry.space_group_name_H-M   'P 1'
#
loop_
_entity.id
_entity.type
_entity.pdbx_description
1 polymer ?
#
loop_
_entity_poly.entity_id
_entity_poly.type
_entity_poly.pdbx_seq_one_letter_code
_entity_poly.pdbx_strand_id
1 'polypeptide(L)'
;MLDFCHLLWYVVVLQEVANFMDIIKELWYGNVAPFEQCTRGDKQLKELLKLVARNKEELDATLTEKQKETLEKFEENMNEMHGITEHDAFSYGFRLGVRLMTETFLKPMGEDE
;
A
#
# COMPACT_ATOMS: atom_id res chain seq x y z
N MET A 1 18.18 -33.20 -22.19
CA MET A 1 19.19 -32.79 -21.23
C MET A 1 18.86 -31.41 -20.68
N LEU A 2 18.68 -31.31 -19.35
CA LEU A 2 18.43 -30.01 -18.74
C LEU A 2 19.70 -29.16 -18.73
N ASP A 3 19.58 -27.98 -19.31
CA ASP A 3 20.64 -27.00 -19.34
C ASP A 3 20.86 -26.41 -17.93
N PHE A 4 22.08 -25.96 -17.64
CA PHE A 4 22.41 -25.29 -16.39
C PHE A 4 21.53 -24.05 -16.15
N CYS A 5 21.22 -23.31 -17.19
CA CYS A 5 20.31 -22.17 -17.13
C CYS A 5 18.89 -22.56 -16.68
N HIS A 6 18.40 -23.72 -17.14
CA HIS A 6 17.11 -24.26 -16.73
C HIS A 6 17.10 -24.63 -15.24
N LEU A 7 18.18 -25.22 -14.73
CA LEU A 7 18.31 -25.55 -13.33
C LEU A 7 18.31 -24.30 -12.45
N LEU A 8 19.06 -23.26 -12.86
CA LEU A 8 19.10 -21.99 -12.14
C LEU A 8 17.73 -21.34 -12.13
N TRP A 9 17.04 -21.31 -13.27
CA TRP A 9 15.69 -20.76 -13.36
C TRP A 9 14.72 -21.51 -12.45
N TYR A 10 14.80 -22.82 -12.43
CA TYR A 10 13.97 -23.67 -11.58
C TYR A 10 14.20 -23.39 -10.09
N VAL A 11 15.45 -23.25 -9.68
CA VAL A 11 15.80 -22.89 -8.31
C VAL A 11 15.26 -21.52 -7.93
N VAL A 12 15.36 -20.53 -8.82
CA VAL A 12 14.81 -19.19 -8.59
C VAL A 12 13.29 -19.25 -8.41
N VAL A 13 12.59 -19.99 -9.27
CA VAL A 13 11.12 -20.14 -9.18
C VAL A 13 10.73 -20.81 -7.86
N LEU A 14 11.45 -21.85 -7.44
CA LEU A 14 11.19 -22.51 -6.16
C LEU A 14 11.42 -21.56 -4.98
N GLN A 15 12.43 -20.70 -5.07
CA GLN A 15 12.72 -19.72 -4.03
C GLN A 15 11.59 -18.67 -3.94
N GLU A 16 11.07 -18.22 -5.09
CA GLU A 16 9.94 -17.28 -5.12
C GLU A 16 8.67 -17.91 -4.53
N VAL A 17 8.40 -19.18 -4.83
CA VAL A 17 7.27 -19.90 -4.25
C VAL A 17 7.44 -20.04 -2.73
N ALA A 18 8.63 -20.34 -2.26
CA ALA A 18 8.91 -20.42 -0.82
C ALA A 18 8.70 -19.07 -0.13
N ASN A 19 9.18 -17.99 -0.73
CA ASN A 19 8.97 -16.63 -0.21
C ASN A 19 7.48 -16.25 -0.16
N PHE A 20 6.72 -16.67 -1.17
CA PHE A 20 5.28 -16.45 -1.21
C PHE A 20 4.56 -17.17 -0.05
N MET A 21 4.98 -18.39 0.27
CA MET A 21 4.44 -19.14 1.40
C MET A 21 4.80 -18.50 2.75
N ASP A 22 5.95 -17.85 2.84
CA ASP A 22 6.35 -17.10 4.03
C ASP A 22 5.42 -15.91 4.29
N ILE A 23 4.87 -15.27 3.27
CA ILE A 23 3.89 -14.17 3.41
C ILE A 23 2.62 -14.67 4.11
N ILE A 24 2.16 -15.87 3.79
CA ILE A 24 0.99 -16.47 4.45
C ILE A 24 1.27 -16.67 5.94
N LYS A 25 2.45 -17.15 6.29
CA LYS A 25 2.90 -17.31 7.67
C LYS A 25 2.94 -15.97 8.39
N GLU A 26 3.51 -14.94 7.76
CA GLU A 26 3.55 -13.59 8.31
C GLU A 26 2.16 -13.02 8.55
N LEU A 27 1.24 -13.27 7.62
CA LEU A 27 -0.16 -12.86 7.77
C LEU A 27 -0.80 -13.54 8.97
N TRP A 28 -0.58 -14.85 9.14
CA TRP A 28 -1.12 -15.61 10.26
C TRP A 28 -0.67 -15.07 11.61
N TYR A 29 0.59 -14.68 11.72
CA TYR A 29 1.16 -14.12 12.96
C TYR A 29 0.89 -12.62 13.13
N GLY A 30 0.13 -12.00 12.26
CA GLY A 30 -0.21 -10.58 12.36
C GLY A 30 0.92 -9.62 12.00
N ASN A 31 1.94 -10.12 11.28
CA ASN A 31 3.10 -9.32 10.90
C ASN A 31 2.91 -8.54 9.59
N VAL A 32 1.78 -8.73 8.92
CA VAL A 32 1.44 -7.99 7.71
C VAL A 32 0.46 -6.89 8.07
N ALA A 33 0.92 -5.66 8.02
CA ALA A 33 0.12 -4.48 8.30
C ALA A 33 0.26 -3.49 7.14
N PRO A 34 -0.56 -3.61 6.09
CA PRO A 34 -0.42 -2.78 4.88
C PRO A 34 -0.44 -1.29 5.17
N PHE A 35 -1.31 -0.85 6.07
CA PHE A 35 -1.41 0.56 6.45
C PHE A 35 -0.10 1.10 7.01
N GLU A 36 0.57 0.33 7.85
CA GLU A 36 1.83 0.75 8.47
C GLU A 36 3.03 0.59 7.53
N GLN A 37 2.97 -0.40 6.66
CA GLN A 37 4.11 -0.79 5.82
C GLN A 37 4.19 -0.03 4.50
N CYS A 38 3.05 0.37 3.93
CA CYS A 38 3.02 0.98 2.60
C CYS A 38 3.71 2.34 2.51
N THR A 39 3.80 3.08 3.62
CA THR A 39 4.46 4.39 3.68
C THR A 39 5.82 4.35 4.35
N ARG A 40 6.25 3.19 4.80
CA ARG A 40 7.50 3.04 5.55
C ARG A 40 8.71 3.28 4.66
N GLY A 41 9.56 4.21 5.08
CA GLY A 41 10.80 4.51 4.36
C GLY A 41 10.66 5.47 3.19
N ASP A 42 9.48 6.01 2.93
CA ASP A 42 9.28 7.01 1.88
C ASP A 42 9.85 8.35 2.32
N LYS A 43 10.96 8.74 1.71
CA LYS A 43 11.65 9.99 2.03
C LYS A 43 10.85 11.21 1.62
N GLN A 44 10.22 11.18 0.45
CA GLN A 44 9.40 12.29 -0.04
C GLN A 44 8.22 12.54 0.89
N LEU A 45 7.57 11.50 1.35
CA LEU A 45 6.47 11.60 2.30
C LEU A 45 6.93 12.22 3.62
N LYS A 46 8.08 11.80 4.14
CA LYS A 46 8.64 12.36 5.37
C LYS A 46 8.93 13.86 5.26
N GLU A 47 9.49 14.29 4.13
CA GLU A 47 9.74 15.71 3.87
C GLU A 47 8.44 16.51 3.79
N LEU A 48 7.42 15.99 3.12
CA LEU A 48 6.13 16.64 3.05
C LEU A 48 5.45 16.72 4.42
N LEU A 49 5.55 15.69 5.24
CA LEU A 49 5.02 15.71 6.59
C LEU A 49 5.66 16.79 7.45
N LYS A 50 6.96 17.00 7.31
CA LYS A 50 7.66 18.10 8.00
C LYS A 50 7.14 19.46 7.54
N LEU A 51 6.94 19.64 6.24
CA LEU A 51 6.41 20.88 5.68
C LEU A 51 4.99 21.15 6.14
N VAL A 52 4.14 20.11 6.17
CA VAL A 52 2.77 20.22 6.68
C VAL A 52 2.76 20.65 8.14
N ALA A 53 3.59 20.02 8.97
CA ALA A 53 3.68 20.36 10.39
C ALA A 53 4.14 21.81 10.60
N ARG A 54 5.16 22.25 9.84
CA ARG A 54 5.66 23.62 9.90
C ARG A 54 4.63 24.64 9.47
N ASN A 55 3.96 24.38 8.35
CA ASN A 55 2.94 25.29 7.83
C ASN A 55 1.74 25.39 8.78
N LYS A 56 1.36 24.29 9.41
CA LYS A 56 0.31 24.28 10.42
C LYS A 56 0.70 25.12 11.64
N GLU A 57 1.93 24.98 12.12
CA GLU A 57 2.43 25.75 13.25
C GLU A 57 2.41 27.25 12.96
N GLU A 58 2.87 27.65 11.76
CA GLU A 58 2.83 29.04 11.32
C GLU A 58 1.39 29.57 11.25
N LEU A 59 0.48 28.79 10.73
CA LEU A 59 -0.92 29.15 10.61
C LEU A 59 -1.56 29.30 11.99
N ASP A 60 -1.37 28.34 12.89
CA ASP A 60 -1.93 28.35 14.24
C ASP A 60 -1.54 29.59 15.02
N ALA A 61 -0.33 30.11 14.80
CA ALA A 61 0.16 31.31 15.46
C ALA A 61 -0.63 32.59 15.09
N THR A 62 -1.34 32.57 13.95
CA THR A 62 -2.10 33.72 13.45
C THR A 62 -3.60 33.60 13.63
N LEU A 63 -4.10 32.43 14.04
CA LEU A 63 -5.53 32.16 14.12
C LEU A 63 -6.13 32.57 15.47
N THR A 64 -7.39 33.01 15.44
CA THR A 64 -8.21 33.18 16.64
C THR A 64 -8.60 31.81 17.21
N GLU A 65 -9.06 31.79 18.45
CA GLU A 65 -9.52 30.53 19.09
C GLU A 65 -10.63 29.84 18.29
N LYS A 66 -11.56 30.65 17.78
CA LYS A 66 -12.66 30.11 16.95
C LYS A 66 -12.16 29.53 15.63
N GLN A 67 -11.19 30.19 15.01
CA GLN A 67 -10.60 29.72 13.77
C GLN A 67 -9.81 28.41 13.99
N LYS A 68 -9.09 28.32 15.11
CA LYS A 68 -8.40 27.07 15.49
C LYS A 68 -9.38 25.92 15.65
N GLU A 69 -10.51 26.16 16.31
CA GLU A 69 -11.56 25.15 16.49
C GLU A 69 -12.10 24.67 15.15
N THR A 70 -12.35 25.58 14.22
CA THR A 70 -12.82 25.23 12.87
C THR A 70 -11.75 24.43 12.11
N LEU A 71 -10.49 24.82 12.24
CA LEU A 71 -9.37 24.11 11.62
C LEU A 71 -9.24 22.68 12.15
N GLU A 72 -9.40 22.50 13.46
CA GLU A 72 -9.39 21.16 14.07
C GLU A 72 -10.51 20.27 13.52
N LYS A 73 -11.70 20.81 13.40
CA LYS A 73 -12.83 20.08 12.80
C LYS A 73 -12.55 19.72 11.34
N PHE A 74 -11.98 20.64 10.60
CA PHE A 74 -11.57 20.40 9.22
C PHE A 74 -10.57 19.26 9.13
N GLU A 75 -9.54 19.28 9.98
CA GLU A 75 -8.52 18.23 10.02
C GLU A 75 -9.10 16.87 10.39
N GLU A 76 -9.99 16.83 11.38
CA GLU A 76 -10.67 15.59 11.78
C GLU A 76 -11.47 15.01 10.62
N ASN A 77 -12.22 15.85 9.91
CA ASN A 77 -13.00 15.42 8.75
C ASN A 77 -12.10 14.96 7.60
N MET A 78 -11.01 15.65 7.36
CA MET A 78 -10.03 15.26 6.34
C MET A 78 -9.38 13.92 6.67
N ASN A 79 -9.03 13.70 7.93
CA ASN A 79 -8.43 12.44 8.37
C ASN A 79 -9.41 11.27 8.22
N GLU A 80 -10.66 11.49 8.56
CA GLU A 80 -11.71 10.48 8.36
C GLU A 80 -11.90 10.16 6.88
N MET A 81 -11.97 11.19 6.05
CA MET A 81 -12.08 11.02 4.59
C MET A 81 -10.88 10.25 4.03
N HIS A 82 -9.67 10.60 4.44
CA HIS A 82 -8.45 9.90 4.02
C HIS A 82 -8.46 8.43 4.44
N GLY A 83 -8.91 8.15 5.65
CA GLY A 83 -9.04 6.76 6.12
C GLY A 83 -9.96 5.93 5.25
N ILE A 84 -11.09 6.49 4.87
CA ILE A 84 -12.07 5.83 3.97
C ILE A 84 -11.45 5.62 2.58
N THR A 85 -10.88 6.66 2.00
CA THR A 85 -10.32 6.58 0.64
C THR A 85 -9.11 5.65 0.56
N GLU A 86 -8.27 5.63 1.56
CA GLU A 86 -7.12 4.72 1.64
C GLU A 86 -7.58 3.27 1.72
N HIS A 87 -8.56 2.99 2.57
CA HIS A 87 -9.16 1.65 2.67
C HIS A 87 -9.78 1.22 1.34
N ASP A 88 -10.53 2.11 0.70
CA ASP A 88 -11.19 1.80 -0.56
C ASP A 88 -10.16 1.58 -1.68
N ALA A 89 -9.11 2.37 -1.72
CA ALA A 89 -8.02 2.20 -2.69
C ALA A 89 -7.32 0.84 -2.51
N PHE A 90 -7.04 0.46 -1.27
CA PHE A 90 -6.45 -0.85 -0.96
C PHE A 90 -7.37 -1.99 -1.40
N SER A 91 -8.65 -1.90 -1.05
CA SER A 91 -9.66 -2.90 -1.40
C SER A 91 -9.80 -3.04 -2.91
N TYR A 92 -9.86 -1.92 -3.62
CA TYR A 92 -9.95 -1.92 -5.07
C TYR A 92 -8.72 -2.55 -5.71
N GLY A 93 -7.52 -2.16 -5.27
CA GLY A 93 -6.27 -2.70 -5.81
C GLY A 93 -6.15 -4.21 -5.58
N PHE A 94 -6.51 -4.67 -4.39
CA PHE A 94 -6.49 -6.10 -4.06
C PHE A 94 -7.46 -6.88 -4.96
N ARG A 95 -8.69 -6.41 -5.10
CA ARG A 95 -9.71 -7.04 -5.96
C ARG A 95 -9.31 -7.05 -7.42
N LEU A 96 -8.74 -5.95 -7.89
CA LEU A 96 -8.25 -5.85 -9.27
C LEU A 96 -7.14 -6.86 -9.50
N GLY A 97 -6.18 -6.97 -8.59
CA GLY A 97 -5.10 -7.93 -8.68
C GLY A 97 -5.61 -9.38 -8.79
N VAL A 98 -6.56 -9.74 -7.93
CA VAL A 98 -7.17 -11.07 -7.96
C VAL A 98 -7.91 -11.34 -9.28
N ARG A 99 -8.65 -10.36 -9.78
CA ARG A 99 -9.36 -10.49 -11.07
C ARG A 99 -8.40 -10.65 -12.23
N LEU A 100 -7.32 -9.87 -12.25
CA LEU A 100 -6.29 -9.98 -13.29
C LEU A 100 -5.64 -11.37 -13.29
N MET A 101 -5.32 -11.90 -12.13
CA MET A 101 -4.77 -13.24 -11.99
C MET A 101 -5.75 -14.30 -12.43
N THR A 102 -7.00 -14.19 -12.02
CA THR A 102 -8.06 -15.14 -12.39
C THR A 102 -8.29 -15.16 -13.90
N GLU A 103 -8.36 -14.00 -14.52
CA GLU A 103 -8.53 -13.89 -15.98
C GLU A 103 -7.35 -14.53 -16.71
N THR A 104 -6.13 -14.30 -16.23
CA THR A 104 -4.93 -14.87 -16.80
C THR A 104 -4.97 -16.41 -16.79
N PHE A 105 -5.46 -17.02 -15.72
CA PHE A 105 -5.58 -18.46 -15.61
C PHE A 105 -6.76 -19.05 -16.38
N LEU A 106 -7.91 -18.34 -16.40
CA LEU A 106 -9.11 -18.82 -17.07
C LEU A 106 -9.08 -18.60 -18.57
N LYS A 107 -8.31 -17.63 -19.03
CA LYS A 107 -8.28 -17.22 -20.43
C LYS A 107 -6.84 -16.98 -20.87
N PRO A 108 -6.06 -18.07 -21.09
CA PRO A 108 -4.67 -17.95 -21.50
C PRO A 108 -4.51 -17.15 -22.80
N MET A 109 -3.41 -16.45 -22.92
CA MET A 109 -3.09 -15.66 -24.11
C MET A 109 -3.06 -16.57 -25.34
N GLY A 110 -3.70 -16.11 -26.41
CA GLY A 110 -3.80 -16.85 -27.67
C GLY A 110 -5.11 -17.59 -27.87
N GLU A 111 -6.02 -17.63 -26.91
CA GLU A 111 -7.33 -18.27 -27.04
C GLU A 111 -8.46 -17.27 -27.28
N ASP A 112 -8.17 -16.00 -27.39
CA ASP A 112 -9.17 -14.94 -27.53
C ASP A 112 -9.62 -14.68 -28.96
N GLU A 113 -9.20 -15.51 -29.88
CA GLU A 113 -9.43 -15.28 -31.31
C GLU A 113 -10.56 -16.12 -31.88
#